data_af6ad7590c2046bbb93b38c2b880bf45
#
_entry.id   af6ad7590c2046bbb93b38c2b880bf45
#
_cell.length_a   1.000
_cell.length_b   1.000
_cell.length_c   1.000
_cell.angle_alpha   90.00
_cell.angle_beta   90.00
_cell.angle_gamma   90.00
#
_symmetry.space_group_name_H-M   'P 1'
#
loop_
_entity.id
_entity.type
_entity.pdbx_description
1 polymer ?
#
loop_
_entity_poly.entity_id
_entity_poly.type
_entity_poly.pdbx_seq_one_letter_code
_entity_poly.pdbx_strand_id
1 'polypeptide(L)'
;NTLENLHYEGNGFKIPYIHEIDACHVPDWVAETVWYQIFPERFANGNPEISPEGALAWDSSIKPKTSDFFGGDLQGIIDHLDYLQDLGITGLYLCPIFESPSNHKYNTTDYFEIDHHFGDKGTFRKLVEEAHQRGMKIMLDAVFNHIGDQSPQWKDVLKHGEKSEYKDWFHVQEFPVTKDKLGNPRKLPYHTFAFASYMPKLNTANPQVRDYLLSVATYWIEEFDIDAWRLDVANEVDHQFWRDFRKAVLAKKPDLYILGEVWHTSQPWLNGDEFHAVMNYPLSDSIKDYFLRGVKKSPQFINEINGQSMYYRQQISEVMFNLLDSHDTERILTTAKEDVQLVKSALAFLFLQRGTPCFYYGTELELDGGPDPDCRRVMPWDRVSDSNEMLNFMKKLIQLRKSISDIIQHGTYRLQEIKPDVLTLEWNYDGQKVQAIFNQSTENYLVDLDSVALASHCEKLDQQLVILPKGFVIQ
;
A
#
# COMPACT_ATOMS: atom_id res chain seq x y z
N ASN A 1 21.13 7.31 35.40
CA ASN A 1 21.65 5.94 35.48
C ASN A 1 22.70 5.77 34.42
N THR A 2 23.95 6.03 34.79
CA THR A 2 25.09 5.89 33.90
C THR A 2 25.52 4.43 33.87
N LEU A 3 26.03 3.97 32.74
CA LEU A 3 26.59 2.64 32.50
C LEU A 3 27.69 2.21 33.51
N GLU A 4 28.14 3.12 34.35
CA GLU A 4 29.19 2.92 35.36
C GLU A 4 28.83 1.93 36.48
N ASN A 5 27.56 1.54 36.64
CA ASN A 5 27.08 0.63 37.68
C ASN A 5 26.76 -0.78 37.19
N LEU A 6 27.06 -1.10 35.94
CA LEU A 6 26.87 -2.46 35.41
C LEU A 6 28.14 -3.27 35.64
N HIS A 7 28.27 -3.94 36.80
CA HIS A 7 29.22 -5.04 36.99
C HIS A 7 28.71 -6.26 36.23
N TYR A 8 29.38 -6.60 35.13
CA TYR A 8 29.09 -7.79 34.34
C TYR A 8 30.28 -8.75 34.43
N GLU A 9 30.07 -9.90 35.09
CA GLU A 9 30.99 -11.02 35.06
C GLU A 9 30.62 -11.96 33.90
N GLY A 10 31.23 -11.79 32.75
CA GLY A 10 30.98 -12.64 31.58
C GLY A 10 31.45 -12.00 30.27
N ASN A 11 31.10 -12.62 29.16
CA ASN A 11 31.36 -12.08 27.81
C ASN A 11 30.44 -10.86 27.56
N GLY A 12 30.91 -9.68 27.91
CA GLY A 12 30.14 -8.43 27.78
C GLY A 12 29.52 -8.23 26.40
N PHE A 13 28.49 -7.37 26.35
CA PHE A 13 27.94 -6.90 25.07
C PHE A 13 29.03 -6.22 24.26
N LYS A 14 29.31 -6.76 23.08
CA LYS A 14 30.12 -6.08 22.08
C LYS A 14 29.18 -5.26 21.21
N ILE A 15 29.35 -3.93 21.22
CA ILE A 15 28.74 -3.10 20.18
C ILE A 15 29.52 -3.38 18.91
N PRO A 16 28.93 -4.05 17.89
CA PRO A 16 29.62 -4.32 16.66
C PRO A 16 29.90 -3.01 15.94
N TYR A 17 31.07 -2.92 15.31
CA TYR A 17 31.31 -1.84 14.36
C TYR A 17 30.41 -2.06 13.15
N ILE A 18 29.63 -1.05 12.79
CA ILE A 18 28.74 -1.05 11.63
C ILE A 18 29.37 -0.12 10.58
N HIS A 19 29.66 -0.68 9.40
CA HIS A 19 30.06 0.13 8.26
C HIS A 19 28.87 0.91 7.72
N GLU A 20 29.12 2.10 7.17
CA GLU A 20 28.09 2.93 6.53
C GLU A 20 27.33 2.15 5.46
N ILE A 21 28.02 1.29 4.71
CA ILE A 21 27.39 0.44 3.68
C ILE A 21 26.40 -0.59 4.24
N ASP A 22 26.53 -0.94 5.53
CA ASP A 22 25.64 -1.90 6.22
C ASP A 22 24.53 -1.17 6.99
N ALA A 23 24.55 0.17 7.00
CA ALA A 23 23.50 0.95 7.61
C ALA A 23 22.20 0.85 6.79
N CYS A 24 21.08 0.80 7.51
CA CYS A 24 19.77 0.81 6.86
C CYS A 24 19.38 2.25 6.54
N HIS A 25 19.57 2.66 5.28
CA HIS A 25 19.14 3.96 4.80
C HIS A 25 17.76 3.87 4.18
N VAL A 26 16.89 4.79 4.57
CA VAL A 26 15.52 4.97 4.04
C VAL A 26 15.37 6.43 3.59
N PRO A 27 14.56 6.71 2.56
CA PRO A 27 14.33 8.10 2.15
C PRO A 27 13.55 8.88 3.21
N ASP A 28 14.05 10.04 3.64
CA ASP A 28 13.47 10.86 4.72
C ASP A 28 12.02 11.29 4.41
N TRP A 29 11.74 11.61 3.15
CA TRP A 29 10.43 12.10 2.71
C TRP A 29 9.28 11.09 2.89
N VAL A 30 9.57 9.78 2.97
CA VAL A 30 8.55 8.72 3.01
C VAL A 30 7.72 8.77 4.30
N ALA A 31 8.36 8.99 5.44
CA ALA A 31 7.69 8.99 6.74
C ALA A 31 6.65 10.12 6.88
N GLU A 32 6.80 11.21 6.12
CA GLU A 32 5.86 12.35 6.09
C GLU A 32 4.76 12.19 5.04
N THR A 33 4.86 11.15 4.17
CA THR A 33 3.93 10.96 3.07
C THR A 33 2.63 10.33 3.55
N VAL A 34 1.52 10.84 3.03
CA VAL A 34 0.20 10.20 3.09
C VAL A 34 -0.14 9.71 1.69
N TRP A 35 -0.21 8.39 1.54
CA TRP A 35 -0.42 7.73 0.27
C TRP A 35 -1.90 7.54 -0.04
N TYR A 36 -2.23 7.67 -1.32
CA TYR A 36 -3.53 7.36 -1.88
C TYR A 36 -3.38 6.33 -3.00
N GLN A 37 -3.94 5.15 -2.81
CA GLN A 37 -3.88 4.09 -3.81
C GLN A 37 -4.96 4.26 -4.86
N ILE A 38 -4.57 4.28 -6.14
CA ILE A 38 -5.45 4.42 -7.28
C ILE A 38 -5.43 3.15 -8.13
N PHE A 39 -6.62 2.62 -8.44
CA PHE A 39 -6.84 1.68 -9.52
C PHE A 39 -7.28 2.48 -10.75
N PRO A 40 -6.37 2.76 -11.73
CA PRO A 40 -6.61 3.77 -12.75
C PRO A 40 -7.90 3.56 -13.54
N GLU A 41 -8.20 2.33 -13.90
CA GLU A 41 -9.40 1.95 -14.67
C GLU A 41 -10.72 2.28 -13.94
N ARG A 42 -10.68 2.53 -12.62
CA ARG A 42 -11.86 2.74 -11.77
C ARG A 42 -11.88 4.10 -11.04
N PHE A 43 -10.88 4.95 -11.29
CA PHE A 43 -10.77 6.21 -10.58
C PHE A 43 -11.52 7.36 -11.27
N ALA A 44 -11.20 7.65 -12.53
CA ALA A 44 -11.90 8.67 -13.33
C ALA A 44 -11.63 8.46 -14.82
N ASN A 45 -12.64 8.72 -15.66
CA ASN A 45 -12.53 8.73 -17.10
C ASN A 45 -12.34 10.17 -17.58
N GLY A 46 -11.12 10.53 -17.95
CA GLY A 46 -10.76 11.87 -18.45
C GLY A 46 -10.76 11.99 -19.97
N ASN A 47 -10.60 10.86 -20.67
CA ASN A 47 -10.60 10.80 -22.12
C ASN A 47 -11.45 9.63 -22.65
N PRO A 48 -12.77 9.82 -22.81
CA PRO A 48 -13.66 8.77 -23.28
C PRO A 48 -13.32 8.20 -24.67
N GLU A 49 -12.52 8.90 -25.50
CA GLU A 49 -12.15 8.45 -26.84
C GLU A 49 -11.22 7.23 -26.83
N ILE A 50 -10.45 7.04 -25.74
CA ILE A 50 -9.55 5.90 -25.58
C ILE A 50 -10.15 4.77 -24.73
N SER A 51 -11.37 4.93 -24.24
CA SER A 51 -12.03 3.90 -23.44
C SER A 51 -12.20 2.60 -24.21
N PRO A 52 -12.09 1.43 -23.56
CA PRO A 52 -12.33 0.14 -24.20
C PRO A 52 -13.72 0.06 -24.80
N GLU A 53 -13.85 -0.62 -25.95
CA GLU A 53 -15.15 -0.90 -26.55
C GLU A 53 -16.03 -1.72 -25.56
N GLY A 54 -17.26 -1.27 -25.34
CA GLY A 54 -18.19 -1.90 -24.41
C GLY A 54 -17.94 -1.57 -22.94
N ALA A 55 -17.15 -0.53 -22.64
CA ALA A 55 -17.00 -0.01 -21.28
C ALA A 55 -18.39 0.29 -20.65
N LEU A 56 -18.55 -0.07 -19.38
CA LEU A 56 -19.79 0.12 -18.63
C LEU A 56 -19.95 1.60 -18.23
N ALA A 57 -21.19 1.98 -17.91
CA ALA A 57 -21.48 3.30 -17.35
C ALA A 57 -20.76 3.53 -16.03
N TRP A 58 -20.34 4.78 -15.78
CA TRP A 58 -19.67 5.17 -14.54
C TRP A 58 -20.69 5.24 -13.39
N ASP A 59 -20.94 4.12 -12.74
CA ASP A 59 -21.92 3.97 -11.66
C ASP A 59 -21.33 3.06 -10.57
N SER A 60 -21.07 3.63 -9.40
CA SER A 60 -20.47 2.93 -8.25
C SER A 60 -21.37 1.88 -7.61
N SER A 61 -22.64 1.83 -7.95
CA SER A 61 -23.58 0.77 -7.52
C SER A 61 -23.38 -0.54 -8.29
N ILE A 62 -22.73 -0.49 -9.46
CA ILE A 62 -22.45 -1.66 -10.28
C ILE A 62 -21.37 -2.51 -9.60
N LYS A 63 -21.69 -3.77 -9.34
CA LYS A 63 -20.72 -4.79 -8.93
C LYS A 63 -19.96 -5.29 -10.14
N PRO A 64 -18.67 -4.94 -10.29
CA PRO A 64 -17.92 -5.31 -11.48
C PRO A 64 -17.65 -6.81 -11.55
N LYS A 65 -17.60 -7.34 -12.75
CA LYS A 65 -17.03 -8.66 -13.06
C LYS A 65 -15.54 -8.51 -13.36
N THR A 66 -14.81 -9.61 -13.33
CA THR A 66 -13.37 -9.63 -13.65
C THR A 66 -13.02 -9.12 -15.04
N SER A 67 -13.97 -9.20 -16.00
CA SER A 67 -13.80 -8.78 -17.39
C SER A 67 -14.34 -7.38 -17.69
N ASP A 68 -14.95 -6.69 -16.72
CA ASP A 68 -15.62 -5.43 -16.97
C ASP A 68 -14.61 -4.28 -17.01
N PHE A 69 -14.84 -3.35 -17.95
CA PHE A 69 -14.13 -2.08 -18.07
C PHE A 69 -15.09 -0.92 -17.84
N PHE A 70 -14.57 0.19 -17.29
CA PHE A 70 -15.31 1.43 -17.08
C PHE A 70 -14.61 2.62 -17.75
N GLY A 71 -13.39 2.43 -18.21
CA GLY A 71 -12.65 3.41 -19.01
C GLY A 71 -11.98 4.52 -18.20
N GLY A 72 -11.62 4.27 -16.93
CA GLY A 72 -10.75 5.17 -16.20
C GLY A 72 -9.34 5.23 -16.83
N ASP A 73 -8.69 6.38 -16.75
CA ASP A 73 -7.45 6.68 -17.44
C ASP A 73 -6.53 7.66 -16.68
N LEU A 74 -5.33 7.91 -17.20
CA LEU A 74 -4.36 8.83 -16.59
C LEU A 74 -4.82 10.29 -16.69
N GLN A 75 -5.55 10.68 -17.73
CA GLN A 75 -6.10 12.03 -17.83
C GLN A 75 -7.13 12.28 -16.72
N GLY A 76 -7.96 11.28 -16.41
CA GLY A 76 -8.89 11.35 -15.28
C GLY A 76 -8.19 11.54 -13.94
N ILE A 77 -7.01 10.95 -13.75
CA ILE A 77 -6.20 11.21 -12.55
C ILE A 77 -5.68 12.65 -12.54
N ILE A 78 -5.16 13.14 -13.68
CA ILE A 78 -4.69 14.53 -13.82
C ILE A 78 -5.80 15.52 -13.48
N ASP A 79 -7.00 15.31 -14.00
CA ASP A 79 -8.15 16.19 -13.80
C ASP A 79 -8.62 16.27 -12.34
N HIS A 80 -8.20 15.29 -11.50
CA HIS A 80 -8.56 15.24 -10.07
C HIS A 80 -7.38 15.47 -9.11
N LEU A 81 -6.23 15.93 -9.61
CA LEU A 81 -5.07 16.23 -8.74
C LEU A 81 -5.37 17.33 -7.72
N ASP A 82 -6.19 18.32 -8.08
CA ASP A 82 -6.61 19.38 -7.13
C ASP A 82 -7.49 18.84 -6.00
N TYR A 83 -8.37 17.86 -6.29
CA TYR A 83 -9.14 17.14 -5.27
C TYR A 83 -8.22 16.40 -4.30
N LEU A 84 -7.21 15.69 -4.82
CA LEU A 84 -6.25 14.94 -4.02
C LEU A 84 -5.38 15.87 -3.17
N GLN A 85 -5.00 17.03 -3.70
CA GLN A 85 -4.27 18.06 -2.97
C GLN A 85 -5.12 18.65 -1.83
N ASP A 86 -6.38 18.96 -2.09
CA ASP A 86 -7.32 19.48 -1.09
C ASP A 86 -7.65 18.44 0.01
N LEU A 87 -7.68 17.15 -0.35
CA LEU A 87 -7.77 16.05 0.61
C LEU A 87 -6.51 15.96 1.50
N GLY A 88 -5.37 16.48 1.04
CA GLY A 88 -4.11 16.50 1.76
C GLY A 88 -3.15 15.37 1.37
N ILE A 89 -3.37 14.70 0.25
CA ILE A 89 -2.50 13.63 -0.26
C ILE A 89 -1.14 14.17 -0.68
N THR A 90 -0.08 13.41 -0.40
CA THR A 90 1.31 13.74 -0.77
C THR A 90 2.02 12.61 -1.49
N GLY A 91 1.35 11.47 -1.73
CA GLY A 91 1.86 10.39 -2.54
C GLY A 91 0.73 9.62 -3.24
N LEU A 92 0.92 9.32 -4.52
CA LEU A 92 0.00 8.52 -5.32
C LEU A 92 0.64 7.16 -5.59
N TYR A 93 -0.02 6.08 -5.18
CA TYR A 93 0.33 4.73 -5.57
C TYR A 93 -0.63 4.29 -6.67
N LEU A 94 -0.11 4.13 -7.89
CA LEU A 94 -0.86 3.65 -9.05
C LEU A 94 -0.71 2.14 -9.18
N CYS A 95 -1.83 1.40 -9.18
CA CYS A 95 -1.84 0.02 -9.67
C CYS A 95 -1.30 0.00 -11.12
N PRO A 96 -0.91 -1.17 -11.68
CA PRO A 96 -0.15 -1.23 -12.93
C PRO A 96 -0.77 -0.41 -14.07
N ILE A 97 0.08 0.27 -14.84
CA ILE A 97 -0.31 1.15 -15.95
C ILE A 97 0.23 0.71 -17.31
N PHE A 98 1.01 -0.38 -17.34
CA PHE A 98 1.68 -0.84 -18.54
C PHE A 98 0.73 -1.60 -19.46
N GLU A 99 1.10 -1.71 -20.75
CA GLU A 99 0.31 -2.38 -21.78
C GLU A 99 -0.11 -3.80 -21.34
N SER A 100 -1.41 -4.06 -21.33
CA SER A 100 -1.99 -5.30 -20.86
C SER A 100 -3.45 -5.47 -21.32
N PRO A 101 -3.91 -6.69 -21.64
CA PRO A 101 -5.27 -6.93 -22.10
C PRO A 101 -6.34 -6.85 -21.00
N SER A 102 -5.96 -6.89 -19.72
CA SER A 102 -6.91 -6.85 -18.59
C SER A 102 -7.17 -5.44 -18.07
N ASN A 103 -8.26 -5.27 -17.31
CA ASN A 103 -8.56 -4.03 -16.62
C ASN A 103 -7.57 -3.72 -15.48
N HIS A 104 -7.02 -4.76 -14.82
CA HIS A 104 -6.09 -4.65 -13.70
C HIS A 104 -4.62 -4.51 -14.09
N LYS A 105 -4.25 -4.82 -15.34
CA LYS A 105 -2.91 -4.72 -15.93
C LYS A 105 -1.81 -5.58 -15.30
N TYR A 106 -2.12 -6.49 -14.36
CA TYR A 106 -1.13 -7.40 -13.76
C TYR A 106 -0.62 -8.49 -14.72
N ASN A 107 -1.25 -8.71 -15.87
CA ASN A 107 -0.73 -9.54 -16.95
C ASN A 107 -0.08 -8.69 -18.06
N THR A 108 0.92 -7.91 -17.67
CA THR A 108 1.68 -6.99 -18.53
C THR A 108 2.22 -7.69 -19.78
N THR A 109 2.11 -7.05 -20.93
CA THR A 109 2.62 -7.54 -22.20
C THR A 109 3.81 -6.74 -22.74
N ASP A 110 3.90 -5.46 -22.36
CA ASP A 110 5.04 -4.58 -22.64
C ASP A 110 5.23 -3.63 -21.45
N TYR A 111 6.38 -3.74 -20.78
CA TYR A 111 6.71 -2.90 -19.63
C TYR A 111 7.23 -1.51 -19.99
N PHE A 112 7.55 -1.27 -21.26
CA PHE A 112 8.05 0.03 -21.73
C PHE A 112 6.95 0.92 -22.31
N GLU A 113 5.72 0.41 -22.46
CA GLU A 113 4.59 1.17 -22.98
C GLU A 113 3.48 1.35 -21.92
N ILE A 114 2.88 2.53 -21.92
CA ILE A 114 1.63 2.79 -21.20
C ILE A 114 0.51 2.08 -21.94
N ASP A 115 -0.41 1.48 -21.21
CA ASP A 115 -1.60 0.88 -21.81
C ASP A 115 -2.39 1.94 -22.61
N HIS A 116 -2.70 1.62 -23.85
CA HIS A 116 -3.34 2.57 -24.79
C HIS A 116 -4.73 3.05 -24.34
N HIS A 117 -5.40 2.30 -23.44
CA HIS A 117 -6.65 2.74 -22.81
C HIS A 117 -6.42 3.67 -21.61
N PHE A 118 -5.18 3.79 -21.14
CA PHE A 118 -4.81 4.74 -20.08
C PHE A 118 -4.19 6.03 -20.63
N GLY A 119 -3.80 6.04 -21.89
CA GLY A 119 -3.15 7.16 -22.55
C GLY A 119 -1.82 6.77 -23.16
N ASP A 120 -0.85 7.66 -23.04
CA ASP A 120 0.49 7.49 -23.60
C ASP A 120 1.58 8.02 -22.65
N LYS A 121 2.83 7.89 -23.06
CA LYS A 121 3.98 8.40 -22.30
C LYS A 121 3.94 9.92 -22.08
N GLY A 122 3.34 10.67 -23.01
CA GLY A 122 3.15 12.12 -22.89
C GLY A 122 2.16 12.44 -21.77
N THR A 123 1.04 11.72 -21.72
CA THR A 123 0.03 11.83 -20.66
C THR A 123 0.61 11.45 -19.30
N PHE A 124 1.40 10.38 -19.24
CA PHE A 124 2.05 9.97 -17.99
C PHE A 124 3.09 11.00 -17.51
N ARG A 125 3.91 11.54 -18.42
CA ARG A 125 4.85 12.62 -18.09
C ARG A 125 4.12 13.83 -17.51
N LYS A 126 3.02 14.24 -18.11
CA LYS A 126 2.18 15.32 -17.61
C LYS A 126 1.66 15.01 -16.20
N LEU A 127 1.18 13.78 -15.96
CA LEU A 127 0.71 13.37 -14.62
C LEU A 127 1.82 13.52 -13.57
N VAL A 128 3.03 13.04 -13.85
CA VAL A 128 4.17 13.14 -12.92
C VAL A 128 4.53 14.61 -12.66
N GLU A 129 4.67 15.42 -13.69
CA GLU A 129 4.99 16.84 -13.58
C GLU A 129 3.95 17.61 -12.76
N GLU A 130 2.67 17.40 -13.05
CA GLU A 130 1.54 18.04 -12.35
C GLU A 130 1.41 17.58 -10.89
N ALA A 131 1.69 16.30 -10.60
CA ALA A 131 1.73 15.76 -9.25
C ALA A 131 2.91 16.37 -8.46
N HIS A 132 4.11 16.41 -9.04
CA HIS A 132 5.29 17.02 -8.42
C HIS A 132 5.11 18.52 -8.14
N GLN A 133 4.47 19.27 -9.04
CA GLN A 133 4.14 20.69 -8.80
C GLN A 133 3.23 20.90 -7.58
N ARG A 134 2.41 19.89 -7.23
CA ARG A 134 1.54 19.89 -6.05
C ARG A 134 2.20 19.25 -4.82
N GLY A 135 3.48 18.89 -4.90
CA GLY A 135 4.23 18.23 -3.83
C GLY A 135 3.84 16.75 -3.61
N MET A 136 3.23 16.11 -4.60
CA MET A 136 2.88 14.68 -4.54
C MET A 136 3.97 13.83 -5.17
N LYS A 137 4.27 12.69 -4.54
CA LYS A 137 5.17 11.65 -5.02
C LYS A 137 4.42 10.61 -5.86
N ILE A 138 5.10 9.99 -6.82
CA ILE A 138 4.51 8.96 -7.69
C ILE A 138 5.17 7.61 -7.44
N MET A 139 4.35 6.60 -7.09
CA MET A 139 4.73 5.19 -6.97
C MET A 139 4.07 4.40 -8.09
N LEU A 140 4.87 3.67 -8.86
CA LEU A 140 4.39 2.69 -9.84
C LEU A 140 4.44 1.26 -9.28
N ASP A 141 3.66 0.39 -9.89
CA ASP A 141 3.57 -1.04 -9.57
C ASP A 141 4.41 -1.85 -10.58
N ALA A 142 5.38 -2.61 -10.08
CA ALA A 142 6.27 -3.45 -10.87
C ALA A 142 5.89 -4.93 -10.75
N VAL A 143 5.34 -5.49 -11.83
CA VAL A 143 4.94 -6.89 -11.91
C VAL A 143 6.09 -7.71 -12.50
N PHE A 144 7.07 -8.10 -11.70
CA PHE A 144 8.30 -8.77 -12.15
C PHE A 144 8.34 -10.27 -11.85
N ASN A 145 7.38 -10.78 -11.07
CA ASN A 145 7.23 -12.22 -10.82
C ASN A 145 6.77 -13.00 -12.05
N HIS A 146 5.95 -12.38 -12.90
CA HIS A 146 5.33 -13.00 -14.08
C HIS A 146 5.08 -11.95 -15.17
N ILE A 147 4.73 -12.40 -16.36
CA ILE A 147 4.37 -11.56 -17.50
C ILE A 147 3.05 -12.07 -18.11
N GLY A 148 2.39 -11.27 -18.90
CA GLY A 148 1.17 -11.70 -19.60
C GLY A 148 1.46 -12.71 -20.71
N ASP A 149 0.54 -13.66 -20.94
CA ASP A 149 0.64 -14.68 -22.01
C ASP A 149 0.55 -14.10 -23.42
N GLN A 150 0.20 -12.82 -23.54
CA GLN A 150 0.19 -12.09 -24.79
C GLN A 150 1.52 -11.38 -25.08
N SER A 151 2.50 -11.44 -24.17
CA SER A 151 3.84 -10.88 -24.37
C SER A 151 4.57 -11.50 -25.58
N PRO A 152 5.40 -10.72 -26.30
CA PRO A 152 6.19 -11.25 -27.43
C PRO A 152 7.06 -12.44 -27.02
N GLN A 153 7.68 -12.39 -25.85
CA GLN A 153 8.59 -13.43 -25.34
C GLN A 153 7.84 -14.75 -25.11
N TRP A 154 6.67 -14.71 -24.47
CA TRP A 154 5.88 -15.92 -24.26
C TRP A 154 5.30 -16.50 -25.55
N LYS A 155 4.84 -15.63 -26.45
CA LYS A 155 4.37 -16.04 -27.81
C LYS A 155 5.46 -16.75 -28.59
N ASP A 156 6.71 -16.29 -28.48
CA ASP A 156 7.85 -16.94 -29.12
C ASP A 156 8.09 -18.34 -28.55
N VAL A 157 8.02 -18.49 -27.21
CA VAL A 157 8.12 -19.79 -26.53
C VAL A 157 7.02 -20.75 -26.98
N LEU A 158 5.76 -20.28 -27.08
CA LEU A 158 4.65 -21.10 -27.57
C LEU A 158 4.83 -21.53 -29.02
N LYS A 159 5.42 -20.67 -29.86
CA LYS A 159 5.62 -20.93 -31.29
C LYS A 159 6.82 -21.81 -31.58
N HIS A 160 7.94 -21.59 -30.94
CA HIS A 160 9.22 -22.21 -31.26
C HIS A 160 9.63 -23.32 -30.27
N GLY A 161 8.96 -23.41 -29.11
CA GLY A 161 9.24 -24.42 -28.07
C GLY A 161 10.70 -24.37 -27.60
N GLU A 162 11.39 -25.52 -27.60
CA GLU A 162 12.81 -25.63 -27.22
C GLU A 162 13.78 -24.79 -28.06
N LYS A 163 13.37 -24.31 -29.23
CA LYS A 163 14.16 -23.46 -30.11
C LYS A 163 13.97 -21.97 -29.86
N SER A 164 13.09 -21.59 -28.96
CA SER A 164 12.87 -20.21 -28.59
C SER A 164 14.09 -19.60 -27.92
N GLU A 165 14.43 -18.36 -28.26
CA GLU A 165 15.46 -17.58 -27.57
C GLU A 165 15.05 -17.27 -26.11
N TYR A 166 13.75 -17.26 -25.83
CA TYR A 166 13.18 -16.96 -24.52
C TYR A 166 12.80 -18.19 -23.68
N LYS A 167 13.16 -19.42 -24.10
CA LYS A 167 12.77 -20.65 -23.40
C LYS A 167 13.21 -20.66 -21.93
N ASP A 168 14.39 -20.13 -21.65
CA ASP A 168 14.99 -20.10 -20.31
C ASP A 168 14.57 -18.85 -19.50
N TRP A 169 13.74 -17.97 -20.09
CA TRP A 169 13.12 -16.84 -19.40
C TRP A 169 11.99 -17.26 -18.47
N PHE A 170 11.48 -18.48 -18.68
CA PHE A 170 10.34 -19.03 -17.96
C PHE A 170 10.68 -20.39 -17.33
N HIS A 171 9.92 -20.77 -16.31
CA HIS A 171 10.04 -22.09 -15.69
C HIS A 171 9.16 -23.09 -16.44
N VAL A 172 9.59 -23.52 -17.62
CA VAL A 172 8.90 -24.55 -18.44
C VAL A 172 9.42 -25.94 -18.08
N GLN A 173 8.51 -26.86 -17.82
CA GLN A 173 8.83 -28.25 -17.41
C GLN A 173 8.82 -29.21 -18.59
N GLU A 174 8.01 -28.94 -19.62
CA GLU A 174 7.79 -29.85 -20.76
C GLU A 174 7.47 -29.04 -22.03
N PHE A 175 8.11 -29.43 -23.14
CA PHE A 175 7.81 -28.93 -24.48
C PHE A 175 7.16 -30.00 -25.36
N PRO A 176 6.31 -29.65 -26.36
CA PRO A 176 5.80 -28.30 -26.59
C PRO A 176 4.85 -27.84 -25.49
N VAL A 177 4.87 -26.54 -25.19
CA VAL A 177 3.90 -25.92 -24.30
C VAL A 177 2.55 -25.92 -25.00
N THR A 178 1.63 -26.78 -24.58
CA THR A 178 0.29 -26.86 -25.16
C THR A 178 -0.76 -26.32 -24.18
N LYS A 179 -1.60 -25.40 -24.67
CA LYS A 179 -2.75 -24.89 -23.88
C LYS A 179 -3.83 -25.97 -23.63
N ASP A 180 -3.89 -27.00 -24.45
CA ASP A 180 -4.95 -28.04 -24.41
C ASP A 180 -4.87 -28.99 -23.21
N LYS A 181 -3.74 -29.07 -22.54
CA LYS A 181 -3.62 -29.73 -21.22
C LYS A 181 -4.27 -28.92 -20.09
N LEU A 182 -4.89 -27.78 -20.38
CA LEU A 182 -5.32 -26.71 -19.48
C LEU A 182 -6.67 -26.96 -18.79
N GLY A 183 -7.31 -28.10 -18.96
CA GLY A 183 -8.51 -28.42 -18.17
C GLY A 183 -8.29 -28.47 -16.65
N ASN A 184 -7.04 -28.47 -16.20
CA ASN A 184 -6.66 -28.38 -14.80
C ASN A 184 -5.47 -27.41 -14.61
N PRO A 185 -5.68 -26.22 -14.03
CA PRO A 185 -4.61 -25.22 -13.81
C PRO A 185 -3.40 -25.76 -13.01
N ARG A 186 -3.60 -26.80 -12.20
CA ARG A 186 -2.54 -27.47 -11.42
C ARG A 186 -1.64 -28.40 -12.23
N LYS A 187 -1.95 -28.60 -13.52
CA LYS A 187 -1.19 -29.49 -14.42
C LYS A 187 -0.62 -28.75 -15.63
N LEU A 188 -0.33 -27.46 -15.47
CA LEU A 188 0.35 -26.69 -16.50
C LEU A 188 1.77 -27.21 -16.69
N PRO A 189 2.30 -27.26 -17.92
CA PRO A 189 3.69 -27.66 -18.19
C PRO A 189 4.69 -26.51 -17.89
N TYR A 190 4.28 -25.46 -17.21
CA TYR A 190 5.07 -24.29 -16.80
C TYR A 190 4.55 -23.70 -15.51
N HIS A 191 5.41 -22.98 -14.79
CA HIS A 191 5.03 -22.27 -13.60
C HIS A 191 4.28 -20.97 -13.95
N THR A 192 3.35 -20.58 -13.08
CA THR A 192 2.52 -19.38 -13.24
C THR A 192 2.42 -18.65 -11.90
N PHE A 193 2.00 -17.39 -11.92
CA PHE A 193 1.44 -16.77 -10.72
C PHE A 193 0.18 -17.54 -10.31
N ALA A 194 0.13 -17.98 -9.06
CA ALA A 194 -0.93 -18.84 -8.53
C ALA A 194 -1.24 -20.01 -9.51
N PHE A 195 -2.44 -20.05 -10.07
CA PHE A 195 -2.89 -21.02 -11.08
C PHE A 195 -3.38 -20.31 -12.37
N ALA A 196 -2.93 -19.07 -12.59
CA ALA A 196 -3.37 -18.26 -13.73
C ALA A 196 -2.54 -18.61 -14.98
N SER A 197 -3.09 -19.41 -15.88
CA SER A 197 -2.41 -19.87 -17.12
C SER A 197 -1.93 -18.73 -18.02
N TYR A 198 -2.55 -17.56 -17.88
CA TYR A 198 -2.22 -16.35 -18.64
C TYR A 198 -1.16 -15.47 -17.98
N MET A 199 -0.55 -15.95 -16.90
CA MET A 199 0.53 -15.27 -16.16
C MET A 199 1.74 -16.19 -15.96
N PRO A 200 2.49 -16.54 -17.04
CA PRO A 200 3.68 -17.37 -16.95
C PRO A 200 4.76 -16.71 -16.08
N LYS A 201 5.32 -17.50 -15.15
CA LYS A 201 6.32 -17.05 -14.18
C LYS A 201 7.66 -16.80 -14.86
N LEU A 202 8.25 -15.63 -14.62
CA LEU A 202 9.59 -15.27 -15.08
C LEU A 202 10.67 -15.93 -14.22
N ASN A 203 11.75 -16.33 -14.86
CA ASN A 203 12.95 -16.86 -14.21
C ASN A 203 13.92 -15.71 -13.93
N THR A 204 13.75 -15.01 -12.82
CA THR A 204 14.55 -13.84 -12.44
C THR A 204 16.01 -14.18 -12.13
N ALA A 205 16.36 -15.46 -11.89
CA ALA A 205 17.72 -15.93 -11.80
C ALA A 205 18.45 -15.99 -13.18
N ASN A 206 17.69 -15.96 -14.30
CA ASN A 206 18.27 -15.88 -15.64
C ASN A 206 18.85 -14.49 -15.88
N PRO A 207 20.14 -14.35 -16.28
CA PRO A 207 20.77 -13.05 -16.48
C PRO A 207 20.07 -12.16 -17.51
N GLN A 208 19.51 -12.72 -18.58
CA GLN A 208 18.78 -11.95 -19.59
C GLN A 208 17.48 -11.37 -19.02
N VAL A 209 16.73 -12.16 -18.26
CA VAL A 209 15.50 -11.72 -17.58
C VAL A 209 15.83 -10.63 -16.58
N ARG A 210 16.85 -10.85 -15.75
CA ARG A 210 17.32 -9.87 -14.77
C ARG A 210 17.68 -8.55 -15.46
N ASP A 211 18.55 -8.58 -16.48
CA ASP A 211 19.02 -7.39 -17.16
C ASP A 211 17.86 -6.65 -17.86
N TYR A 212 16.90 -7.39 -18.44
CA TYR A 212 15.67 -6.83 -19.01
C TYR A 212 14.83 -6.10 -17.95
N LEU A 213 14.50 -6.75 -16.83
CA LEU A 213 13.66 -6.16 -15.78
C LEU A 213 14.35 -4.98 -15.06
N LEU A 214 15.68 -5.04 -14.88
CA LEU A 214 16.44 -3.91 -14.35
C LEU A 214 16.44 -2.72 -15.32
N SER A 215 16.48 -2.97 -16.64
CA SER A 215 16.36 -1.91 -17.63
C SER A 215 14.97 -1.25 -17.61
N VAL A 216 13.90 -2.04 -17.38
CA VAL A 216 12.55 -1.52 -17.17
C VAL A 216 12.51 -0.61 -15.94
N ALA A 217 13.01 -1.12 -14.80
CA ALA A 217 12.97 -0.40 -13.53
C ALA A 217 13.70 0.96 -13.60
N THR A 218 14.87 0.99 -14.24
CA THR A 218 15.65 2.24 -14.39
C THR A 218 15.08 3.17 -15.44
N TYR A 219 14.46 2.67 -16.52
CA TYR A 219 13.84 3.47 -17.56
C TYR A 219 12.78 4.44 -17.02
N TRP A 220 11.84 3.94 -16.20
CA TRP A 220 10.77 4.78 -15.66
C TRP A 220 11.29 5.84 -14.67
N ILE A 221 12.40 5.57 -14.00
CA ILE A 221 13.09 6.55 -13.14
C ILE A 221 13.75 7.63 -13.99
N GLU A 222 14.52 7.25 -15.00
CA GLU A 222 15.31 8.18 -15.82
C GLU A 222 14.45 9.04 -16.72
N GLU A 223 13.40 8.47 -17.32
CA GLU A 223 12.55 9.16 -18.28
C GLU A 223 11.42 9.97 -17.64
N PHE A 224 10.92 9.54 -16.49
CA PHE A 224 9.69 10.12 -15.91
C PHE A 224 9.86 10.61 -14.48
N ASP A 225 11.02 10.39 -13.87
CA ASP A 225 11.33 10.83 -12.50
C ASP A 225 10.35 10.31 -11.43
N ILE A 226 9.90 9.06 -11.57
CA ILE A 226 9.05 8.44 -10.53
C ILE A 226 9.80 8.36 -9.19
N ASP A 227 9.07 8.36 -8.07
CA ASP A 227 9.65 8.45 -6.72
C ASP A 227 9.69 7.11 -5.99
N ALA A 228 8.91 6.14 -6.43
CA ALA A 228 8.83 4.85 -5.75
C ALA A 228 8.42 3.70 -6.69
N TRP A 229 8.83 2.51 -6.29
CA TRP A 229 8.35 1.25 -6.84
C TRP A 229 7.63 0.43 -5.76
N ARG A 230 6.41 -0.03 -6.06
CA ARG A 230 5.78 -1.15 -5.37
C ARG A 230 6.05 -2.42 -6.16
N LEU A 231 6.54 -3.45 -5.50
CA LEU A 231 7.00 -4.70 -6.11
C LEU A 231 5.95 -5.79 -5.86
N ASP A 232 5.23 -6.15 -6.92
CA ASP A 232 4.17 -7.16 -6.90
C ASP A 232 4.72 -8.56 -6.60
N VAL A 233 4.00 -9.33 -5.77
CA VAL A 233 4.36 -10.72 -5.40
C VAL A 233 5.85 -10.85 -5.00
N ALA A 234 6.37 -9.90 -4.26
CA ALA A 234 7.79 -9.75 -4.00
C ALA A 234 8.43 -10.95 -3.29
N ASN A 235 7.65 -11.72 -2.53
CA ASN A 235 8.10 -12.91 -1.81
C ASN A 235 8.31 -14.14 -2.72
N GLU A 236 7.88 -14.09 -3.98
CA GLU A 236 8.08 -15.18 -4.95
C GLU A 236 9.24 -14.94 -5.93
N VAL A 237 9.88 -13.79 -5.86
CA VAL A 237 11.08 -13.44 -6.65
C VAL A 237 12.32 -13.65 -5.79
N ASP A 238 13.42 -14.07 -6.40
CA ASP A 238 14.64 -14.39 -5.66
C ASP A 238 15.31 -13.15 -5.04
N HIS A 239 15.93 -13.36 -3.86
CA HIS A 239 16.60 -12.32 -3.10
C HIS A 239 17.76 -11.64 -3.85
N GLN A 240 18.48 -12.39 -4.71
CA GLN A 240 19.60 -11.82 -5.44
C GLN A 240 19.10 -10.80 -6.48
N PHE A 241 17.96 -11.09 -7.14
CA PHE A 241 17.34 -10.14 -8.05
C PHE A 241 16.96 -8.84 -7.31
N TRP A 242 16.38 -8.93 -6.11
CA TRP A 242 16.02 -7.73 -5.33
C TRP A 242 17.22 -6.90 -4.87
N ARG A 243 18.36 -7.54 -4.56
CA ARG A 243 19.62 -6.83 -4.27
C ARG A 243 20.15 -6.11 -5.51
N ASP A 244 20.13 -6.77 -6.66
CA ASP A 244 20.54 -6.17 -7.92
C ASP A 244 19.59 -5.03 -8.33
N PHE A 245 18.28 -5.21 -8.12
CA PHE A 245 17.25 -4.19 -8.31
C PHE A 245 17.53 -2.95 -7.47
N ARG A 246 17.65 -3.12 -6.14
CA ARG A 246 17.98 -2.00 -5.23
C ARG A 246 19.22 -1.25 -5.70
N LYS A 247 20.27 -1.95 -6.00
CA LYS A 247 21.52 -1.34 -6.48
C LYS A 247 21.33 -0.54 -7.76
N ALA A 248 20.60 -1.08 -8.73
CA ALA A 248 20.35 -0.43 -10.02
C ALA A 248 19.52 0.84 -9.87
N VAL A 249 18.38 0.75 -9.15
CA VAL A 249 17.45 1.88 -9.03
C VAL A 249 18.00 3.01 -8.15
N LEU A 250 18.69 2.69 -7.04
CA LEU A 250 19.29 3.71 -6.18
C LEU A 250 20.53 4.36 -6.80
N ALA A 251 21.18 3.72 -7.75
CA ALA A 251 22.23 4.35 -8.56
C ALA A 251 21.67 5.45 -9.48
N LYS A 252 20.40 5.38 -9.85
CA LYS A 252 19.71 6.38 -10.67
C LYS A 252 19.04 7.48 -9.83
N LYS A 253 18.36 7.08 -8.75
CA LYS A 253 17.67 8.00 -7.83
C LYS A 253 17.93 7.53 -6.39
N PRO A 254 18.91 8.10 -5.68
CA PRO A 254 19.32 7.64 -4.33
C PRO A 254 18.24 7.69 -3.27
N ASP A 255 17.26 8.56 -3.42
CA ASP A 255 16.10 8.74 -2.54
C ASP A 255 14.82 8.04 -3.04
N LEU A 256 14.95 7.12 -4.00
CA LEU A 256 13.81 6.32 -4.47
C LEU A 256 13.30 5.39 -3.35
N TYR A 257 12.00 5.35 -3.13
CA TYR A 257 11.39 4.42 -2.17
C TYR A 257 11.10 3.06 -2.82
N ILE A 258 11.49 1.98 -2.16
CA ILE A 258 11.30 0.59 -2.61
C ILE A 258 10.37 -0.12 -1.62
N LEU A 259 9.17 -0.44 -2.07
CA LEU A 259 8.11 -1.09 -1.32
C LEU A 259 7.84 -2.49 -1.86
N GLY A 260 8.00 -3.53 -1.04
CA GLY A 260 7.63 -4.90 -1.42
C GLY A 260 6.19 -5.25 -1.02
N GLU A 261 5.50 -6.02 -1.86
CA GLU A 261 4.29 -6.69 -1.42
C GLU A 261 4.64 -8.05 -0.80
N VAL A 262 4.52 -8.13 0.52
CA VAL A 262 4.67 -9.36 1.30
C VAL A 262 3.60 -9.38 2.38
N TRP A 263 2.74 -10.42 2.39
CA TRP A 263 1.55 -10.48 3.23
C TRP A 263 1.79 -10.95 4.67
N HIS A 264 3.00 -11.38 4.98
CA HIS A 264 3.38 -11.92 6.29
C HIS A 264 4.59 -11.19 6.87
N THR A 265 5.14 -11.68 7.98
CA THR A 265 6.39 -11.15 8.56
C THR A 265 7.52 -11.15 7.53
N SER A 266 8.10 -9.97 7.29
CA SER A 266 8.94 -9.69 6.11
C SER A 266 10.41 -9.40 6.43
N GLN A 267 10.88 -9.83 7.61
CA GLN A 267 12.25 -9.57 8.06
C GLN A 267 13.33 -9.98 7.05
N PRO A 268 13.23 -11.10 6.29
CA PRO A 268 14.25 -11.49 5.32
C PRO A 268 14.52 -10.44 4.23
N TRP A 269 13.53 -9.64 3.85
CA TRP A 269 13.63 -8.61 2.81
C TRP A 269 14.00 -7.22 3.35
N LEU A 270 14.00 -7.03 4.68
CA LEU A 270 14.13 -5.74 5.35
C LEU A 270 15.46 -5.60 6.12
N ASN A 271 16.52 -6.21 5.60
CA ASN A 271 17.85 -6.15 6.22
C ASN A 271 18.68 -4.94 5.78
N GLY A 272 18.16 -4.11 4.84
CA GLY A 272 18.81 -2.91 4.33
C GLY A 272 19.41 -3.07 2.93
N ASP A 273 19.38 -4.29 2.36
CA ASP A 273 19.96 -4.63 1.07
C ASP A 273 18.92 -4.93 -0.04
N GLU A 274 17.61 -4.97 0.30
CA GLU A 274 16.53 -5.22 -0.65
C GLU A 274 15.48 -4.11 -0.60
N PHE A 275 14.44 -4.22 0.24
CA PHE A 275 13.39 -3.21 0.33
C PHE A 275 13.63 -2.19 1.45
N HIS A 276 13.01 -1.01 1.33
CA HIS A 276 12.90 -0.06 2.43
C HIS A 276 11.77 -0.44 3.37
N ALA A 277 10.66 -0.97 2.82
CA ALA A 277 9.49 -1.40 3.58
C ALA A 277 8.68 -2.43 2.81
N VAL A 278 7.63 -2.94 3.46
CA VAL A 278 6.58 -3.75 2.82
C VAL A 278 5.21 -3.19 3.13
N MET A 279 4.21 -3.61 2.35
CA MET A 279 2.78 -3.40 2.67
C MET A 279 2.47 -4.13 3.99
N ASN A 280 2.06 -3.38 5.03
CA ASN A 280 2.00 -3.87 6.41
C ASN A 280 0.70 -4.63 6.70
N TYR A 281 0.47 -5.73 5.99
CA TYR A 281 -0.72 -6.57 6.17
C TYR A 281 -0.87 -7.13 7.59
N PRO A 282 0.19 -7.51 8.33
CA PRO A 282 0.05 -7.95 9.72
C PRO A 282 -0.58 -6.88 10.64
N LEU A 283 -0.21 -5.60 10.46
CA LEU A 283 -0.83 -4.48 11.18
C LEU A 283 -2.28 -4.29 10.74
N SER A 284 -2.52 -4.31 9.42
CA SER A 284 -3.86 -4.23 8.83
C SER A 284 -4.81 -5.25 9.45
N ASP A 285 -4.40 -6.53 9.49
CA ASP A 285 -5.23 -7.60 10.01
C ASP A 285 -5.50 -7.44 11.52
N SER A 286 -4.49 -7.04 12.30
CA SER A 286 -4.67 -6.79 13.74
C SER A 286 -5.68 -5.67 13.99
N ILE A 287 -5.60 -4.57 13.24
CA ILE A 287 -6.53 -3.43 13.35
C ILE A 287 -7.95 -3.85 12.92
N LYS A 288 -8.09 -4.52 11.77
CA LYS A 288 -9.38 -5.01 11.28
C LYS A 288 -10.05 -5.97 12.26
N ASP A 289 -9.29 -6.91 12.80
CA ASP A 289 -9.81 -7.91 13.73
C ASP A 289 -10.28 -7.29 15.06
N TYR A 290 -9.62 -6.24 15.53
CA TYR A 290 -10.00 -5.57 16.77
C TYR A 290 -11.13 -4.55 16.53
N PHE A 291 -10.94 -3.58 15.62
CA PHE A 291 -11.88 -2.47 15.44
C PHE A 291 -13.09 -2.85 14.59
N LEU A 292 -12.90 -3.58 13.47
CA LEU A 292 -13.96 -3.77 12.47
C LEU A 292 -14.73 -5.07 12.69
N ARG A 293 -14.03 -6.17 12.93
CA ARG A 293 -14.61 -7.50 13.06
C ARG A 293 -15.01 -7.83 14.51
N GLY A 294 -14.38 -7.19 15.50
CA GLY A 294 -14.61 -7.43 16.93
C GLY A 294 -14.26 -8.86 17.37
N VAL A 295 -13.35 -9.54 16.67
CA VAL A 295 -12.96 -10.93 16.98
C VAL A 295 -11.79 -11.02 17.94
N LYS A 296 -11.05 -9.93 18.19
CA LYS A 296 -9.96 -9.83 19.18
C LYS A 296 -10.36 -8.99 20.36
N LYS A 297 -9.79 -9.32 21.53
CA LYS A 297 -9.91 -8.53 22.75
C LYS A 297 -8.69 -7.65 22.94
N SER A 298 -8.85 -6.56 23.73
CA SER A 298 -7.80 -5.56 23.96
C SER A 298 -6.46 -6.13 24.35
N PRO A 299 -6.33 -7.07 25.31
CA PRO A 299 -5.02 -7.60 25.68
C PRO A 299 -4.31 -8.34 24.54
N GLN A 300 -5.05 -9.08 23.71
CA GLN A 300 -4.49 -9.77 22.55
C GLN A 300 -4.04 -8.77 21.51
N PHE A 301 -4.87 -7.77 21.18
CA PHE A 301 -4.56 -6.72 20.22
C PHE A 301 -3.31 -5.93 20.63
N ILE A 302 -3.22 -5.49 21.91
CA ILE A 302 -2.06 -4.78 22.45
C ILE A 302 -0.78 -5.61 22.33
N ASN A 303 -0.85 -6.89 22.65
CA ASN A 303 0.32 -7.78 22.53
C ASN A 303 0.78 -7.93 21.09
N GLU A 304 -0.14 -8.02 20.12
CA GLU A 304 0.20 -8.10 18.70
C GLU A 304 0.84 -6.81 18.20
N ILE A 305 0.25 -5.64 18.50
CA ILE A 305 0.80 -4.34 18.09
C ILE A 305 2.19 -4.11 18.69
N ASN A 306 2.35 -4.36 19.99
CA ASN A 306 3.65 -4.23 20.66
C ASN A 306 4.67 -5.24 20.14
N GLY A 307 4.25 -6.47 19.82
CA GLY A 307 5.10 -7.48 19.20
C GLY A 307 5.58 -7.07 17.82
N GLN A 308 4.68 -6.56 16.97
CA GLN A 308 5.01 -6.11 15.61
C GLN A 308 5.99 -4.94 15.60
N SER A 309 5.91 -4.02 16.58
CA SER A 309 6.84 -2.90 16.71
C SER A 309 8.29 -3.34 16.96
N MET A 310 8.52 -4.59 17.34
CA MET A 310 9.84 -5.17 17.61
C MET A 310 10.39 -6.03 16.43
N TYR A 311 9.61 -6.22 15.36
CA TYR A 311 10.04 -7.09 14.25
C TYR A 311 11.12 -6.45 13.37
N TYR A 312 11.13 -5.13 13.27
CA TYR A 312 11.96 -4.40 12.32
C TYR A 312 12.82 -3.36 13.02
N ARG A 313 13.90 -2.95 12.36
CA ARG A 313 14.69 -1.79 12.78
C ARG A 313 13.82 -0.53 12.78
N GLN A 314 14.16 0.44 13.62
CA GLN A 314 13.39 1.68 13.74
C GLN A 314 13.23 2.40 12.39
N GLN A 315 14.32 2.54 11.62
CA GLN A 315 14.31 3.18 10.30
C GLN A 315 13.32 2.52 9.33
N ILE A 316 13.22 1.19 9.37
CA ILE A 316 12.24 0.45 8.58
C ILE A 316 10.81 0.73 9.07
N SER A 317 10.63 0.74 10.39
CA SER A 317 9.31 1.00 10.98
C SER A 317 8.79 2.41 10.67
N GLU A 318 9.69 3.39 10.53
CA GLU A 318 9.37 4.78 10.18
C GLU A 318 8.82 4.95 8.77
N VAL A 319 9.15 4.04 7.86
CA VAL A 319 8.72 4.07 6.45
C VAL A 319 7.83 2.89 6.07
N MET A 320 7.38 2.08 7.05
CA MET A 320 6.48 0.95 6.80
C MET A 320 5.16 1.42 6.20
N PHE A 321 4.68 0.75 5.14
CA PHE A 321 3.49 1.15 4.41
C PHE A 321 2.23 0.59 5.06
N ASN A 322 1.53 1.42 5.81
CA ASN A 322 0.37 1.03 6.62
C ASN A 322 -0.94 1.26 5.86
N LEU A 323 -1.74 0.20 5.72
CA LEU A 323 -3.02 0.23 5.01
C LEU A 323 -4.06 -0.62 5.74
N LEU A 324 -5.34 -0.43 5.44
CA LEU A 324 -6.44 -1.29 5.94
C LEU A 324 -7.12 -2.08 4.83
N ASP A 325 -7.22 -1.51 3.64
CA ASP A 325 -7.75 -2.17 2.44
C ASP A 325 -6.91 -1.82 1.21
N SER A 326 -7.15 -2.54 0.13
CA SER A 326 -6.48 -2.38 -1.16
C SER A 326 -7.35 -2.94 -2.28
N HIS A 327 -6.84 -2.92 -3.50
CA HIS A 327 -7.48 -3.56 -4.66
C HIS A 327 -7.56 -5.10 -4.57
N ASP A 328 -6.87 -5.73 -3.60
CA ASP A 328 -6.84 -7.19 -3.38
C ASP A 328 -7.66 -7.66 -2.17
N THR A 329 -8.23 -6.72 -1.41
CA THR A 329 -9.00 -7.03 -0.21
C THR A 329 -10.39 -6.43 -0.28
N GLU A 330 -11.33 -6.94 0.53
CA GLU A 330 -12.61 -6.26 0.69
C GLU A 330 -12.42 -4.86 1.30
N ARG A 331 -13.33 -3.94 0.97
CA ARG A 331 -13.35 -2.58 1.51
C ARG A 331 -13.59 -2.58 3.01
N ILE A 332 -12.92 -1.66 3.73
CA ILE A 332 -13.06 -1.58 5.20
C ILE A 332 -14.48 -1.28 5.66
N LEU A 333 -15.28 -0.56 4.88
CA LEU A 333 -16.69 -0.32 5.20
C LEU A 333 -17.49 -1.63 5.17
N THR A 334 -17.26 -2.48 4.18
CA THR A 334 -17.87 -3.81 4.11
C THR A 334 -17.40 -4.71 5.27
N THR A 335 -16.09 -4.71 5.58
CA THR A 335 -15.54 -5.42 6.73
C THR A 335 -16.19 -4.95 8.04
N ALA A 336 -16.49 -3.66 8.16
CA ALA A 336 -17.17 -3.05 9.31
C ALA A 336 -18.71 -3.27 9.31
N LYS A 337 -19.27 -3.99 8.33
CA LYS A 337 -20.72 -4.17 8.15
C LYS A 337 -21.48 -2.84 8.08
N GLU A 338 -20.96 -1.93 7.27
CA GLU A 338 -21.50 -0.58 7.02
C GLU A 338 -21.48 0.35 8.26
N ASP A 339 -20.73 -0.01 9.31
CA ASP A 339 -20.57 0.84 10.48
C ASP A 339 -19.43 1.86 10.30
N VAL A 340 -19.79 3.07 9.89
CA VAL A 340 -18.86 4.16 9.62
C VAL A 340 -18.07 4.58 10.87
N GLN A 341 -18.62 4.43 12.09
CA GLN A 341 -17.90 4.80 13.32
C GLN A 341 -16.72 3.86 13.59
N LEU A 342 -16.90 2.56 13.34
CA LEU A 342 -15.81 1.60 13.43
C LEU A 342 -14.72 1.90 12.39
N VAL A 343 -15.12 2.28 11.16
CA VAL A 343 -14.18 2.70 10.10
C VAL A 343 -13.37 3.92 10.53
N LYS A 344 -14.02 4.96 11.04
CA LYS A 344 -13.35 6.17 11.56
C LYS A 344 -12.35 5.84 12.68
N SER A 345 -12.73 4.97 13.62
CA SER A 345 -11.84 4.54 14.72
C SER A 345 -10.64 3.74 14.22
N ALA A 346 -10.83 2.82 13.28
CA ALA A 346 -9.75 2.04 12.68
C ALA A 346 -8.76 2.92 11.89
N LEU A 347 -9.27 3.88 11.09
CA LEU A 347 -8.44 4.84 10.36
C LEU A 347 -7.68 5.77 11.30
N ALA A 348 -8.33 6.29 12.35
CA ALA A 348 -7.67 7.13 13.35
C ALA A 348 -6.53 6.35 14.04
N PHE A 349 -6.75 5.08 14.40
CA PHE A 349 -5.70 4.25 14.98
C PHE A 349 -4.55 4.00 13.99
N LEU A 350 -4.85 3.69 12.71
CA LEU A 350 -3.85 3.48 11.66
C LEU A 350 -2.97 4.73 11.48
N PHE A 351 -3.58 5.92 11.39
CA PHE A 351 -2.88 7.18 11.18
C PHE A 351 -2.01 7.60 12.37
N LEU A 352 -2.25 7.04 13.54
CA LEU A 352 -1.42 7.23 14.73
C LEU A 352 -0.30 6.20 14.86
N GLN A 353 -0.14 5.27 13.94
CA GLN A 353 0.97 4.30 13.97
C GLN A 353 2.22 4.87 13.29
N ARG A 354 3.40 4.39 13.73
CA ARG A 354 4.67 4.64 13.03
C ARG A 354 4.61 4.03 11.64
N GLY A 355 5.22 4.67 10.66
CA GLY A 355 5.13 4.32 9.25
C GLY A 355 4.37 5.37 8.45
N THR A 356 4.16 5.12 7.18
CA THR A 356 3.48 6.00 6.25
C THR A 356 2.08 5.45 5.94
N PRO A 357 0.99 6.21 6.21
CA PRO A 357 -0.36 5.71 5.99
C PRO A 357 -0.74 5.75 4.52
N CYS A 358 -1.48 4.73 4.11
CA CYS A 358 -2.13 4.65 2.81
C CYS A 358 -3.59 4.29 2.96
N PHE A 359 -4.45 4.88 2.14
CA PHE A 359 -5.81 4.42 1.98
C PHE A 359 -6.20 4.31 0.51
N TYR A 360 -7.13 3.43 0.24
CA TYR A 360 -7.57 3.06 -1.08
C TYR A 360 -8.63 4.05 -1.59
N TYR A 361 -8.63 4.41 -2.88
CA TYR A 361 -9.56 5.39 -3.45
C TYR A 361 -11.01 5.06 -3.09
N GLY A 362 -11.79 6.09 -2.79
CA GLY A 362 -13.20 5.99 -2.44
C GLY A 362 -13.48 5.66 -0.97
N THR A 363 -12.48 5.32 -0.16
CA THR A 363 -12.64 5.11 1.29
C THR A 363 -13.16 6.37 1.97
N GLU A 364 -12.69 7.54 1.53
CA GLU A 364 -13.13 8.86 2.00
C GLU A 364 -14.57 9.24 1.57
N LEU A 365 -15.16 8.46 0.68
CA LEU A 365 -16.53 8.61 0.19
C LEU A 365 -17.42 7.42 0.57
N GLU A 366 -17.00 6.63 1.55
CA GLU A 366 -17.75 5.46 2.03
C GLU A 366 -18.08 4.46 0.92
N LEU A 367 -17.11 4.20 0.03
CA LEU A 367 -17.25 3.17 -1.00
C LEU A 367 -17.15 1.79 -0.37
N ASP A 368 -18.19 0.99 -0.54
CA ASP A 368 -18.26 -0.41 -0.13
C ASP A 368 -17.80 -1.35 -1.26
N GLY A 369 -17.59 -2.60 -0.94
CA GLY A 369 -17.26 -3.65 -1.89
C GLY A 369 -16.69 -4.89 -1.20
N GLY A 370 -17.18 -6.06 -1.58
CA GLY A 370 -16.69 -7.35 -1.13
C GLY A 370 -15.33 -7.72 -1.73
N PRO A 371 -14.92 -8.99 -1.68
CA PRO A 371 -13.67 -9.44 -2.30
C PRO A 371 -13.56 -9.09 -3.79
N ASP A 372 -12.33 -9.07 -4.34
CA ASP A 372 -12.08 -8.91 -5.77
C ASP A 372 -13.04 -9.76 -6.63
N PRO A 373 -13.71 -9.18 -7.65
CA PRO A 373 -13.56 -7.82 -8.19
C PRO A 373 -14.46 -6.74 -7.56
N ASP A 374 -15.31 -7.05 -6.57
CA ASP A 374 -16.31 -6.12 -6.03
C ASP A 374 -15.66 -4.92 -5.29
N CYS A 375 -14.48 -5.11 -4.69
CA CYS A 375 -13.70 -4.02 -4.08
C CYS A 375 -13.20 -2.97 -5.09
N ARG A 376 -13.29 -3.24 -6.40
CA ARG A 376 -12.82 -2.41 -7.51
C ARG A 376 -13.96 -1.68 -8.23
N ARG A 377 -15.00 -1.28 -7.51
CA ARG A 377 -16.06 -0.42 -8.04
C ARG A 377 -15.50 0.96 -8.40
N VAL A 378 -16.18 1.66 -9.31
CA VAL A 378 -15.74 3.01 -9.73
C VAL A 378 -15.88 4.03 -8.60
N MET A 379 -15.02 5.04 -8.63
CA MET A 379 -15.03 6.16 -7.70
C MET A 379 -16.38 6.89 -7.73
N PRO A 380 -17.05 7.08 -6.57
CA PRO A 380 -18.38 7.71 -6.50
C PRO A 380 -18.25 9.24 -6.45
N TRP A 381 -17.85 9.85 -7.56
CA TRP A 381 -17.62 11.30 -7.67
C TRP A 381 -18.84 12.15 -7.32
N ASP A 382 -20.04 11.61 -7.48
CA ASP A 382 -21.32 12.24 -7.11
C ASP A 382 -21.48 12.44 -5.60
N ARG A 383 -20.70 11.72 -4.76
CA ARG A 383 -20.69 11.87 -3.30
C ARG A 383 -19.74 12.97 -2.81
N VAL A 384 -18.93 13.55 -3.69
CA VAL A 384 -18.02 14.64 -3.31
C VAL A 384 -18.82 15.91 -3.05
N SER A 385 -18.82 16.36 -1.81
CA SER A 385 -19.47 17.61 -1.39
C SER A 385 -18.87 18.12 -0.08
N ASP A 386 -18.99 19.42 0.16
CA ASP A 386 -18.54 20.04 1.42
C ASP A 386 -19.31 19.51 2.66
N SER A 387 -20.50 18.94 2.45
CA SER A 387 -21.31 18.32 3.49
C SER A 387 -20.99 16.85 3.75
N ASN A 388 -20.11 16.23 2.96
CA ASN A 388 -19.74 14.83 3.17
C ASN A 388 -18.90 14.69 4.45
N GLU A 389 -19.48 14.00 5.45
CA GLU A 389 -18.88 13.89 6.78
C GLU A 389 -17.59 13.03 6.78
N MET A 390 -17.57 11.97 5.99
CA MET A 390 -16.39 11.08 5.93
C MET A 390 -15.23 11.77 5.21
N LEU A 391 -15.49 12.47 4.11
CA LEU A 391 -14.50 13.28 3.40
C LEU A 391 -13.88 14.34 4.33
N ASN A 392 -14.73 15.07 5.06
CA ASN A 392 -14.30 16.09 6.01
C ASN A 392 -13.51 15.49 7.19
N PHE A 393 -13.90 14.30 7.65
CA PHE A 393 -13.16 13.55 8.66
C PHE A 393 -11.78 13.19 8.15
N MET A 394 -11.65 12.64 6.94
CA MET A 394 -10.36 12.27 6.35
C MET A 394 -9.43 13.47 6.17
N LYS A 395 -9.93 14.60 5.68
CA LYS A 395 -9.14 15.86 5.59
C LYS A 395 -8.55 16.25 6.95
N LYS A 396 -9.36 16.22 8.01
CA LYS A 396 -8.91 16.54 9.37
C LYS A 396 -7.89 15.53 9.91
N LEU A 397 -8.11 14.24 9.65
CA LEU A 397 -7.22 13.17 10.09
C LEU A 397 -5.84 13.28 9.40
N ILE A 398 -5.83 13.56 8.10
CA ILE A 398 -4.60 13.77 7.33
C ILE A 398 -3.86 15.03 7.82
N GLN A 399 -4.59 16.12 8.05
CA GLN A 399 -4.00 17.35 8.61
C GLN A 399 -3.38 17.11 9.99
N LEU A 400 -4.11 16.39 10.87
CA LEU A 400 -3.59 16.00 12.18
C LEU A 400 -2.31 15.17 12.03
N ARG A 401 -2.31 14.11 11.19
CA ARG A 401 -1.13 13.28 10.96
C ARG A 401 0.09 14.11 10.57
N LYS A 402 -0.07 15.07 9.66
CA LYS A 402 1.01 15.95 9.23
C LYS A 402 1.53 16.80 10.38
N SER A 403 0.65 17.34 11.23
CA SER A 403 1.03 18.21 12.35
C SER A 403 1.77 17.49 13.48
N ILE A 404 1.60 16.17 13.59
CA ILE A 404 2.22 15.33 14.63
C ILE A 404 3.27 14.35 14.07
N SER A 405 3.71 14.53 12.81
CA SER A 405 4.63 13.62 12.13
C SER A 405 5.92 13.41 12.93
N ASP A 406 6.57 14.46 13.36
CA ASP A 406 7.81 14.40 14.18
C ASP A 406 7.62 13.62 15.47
N ILE A 407 6.46 13.81 16.12
CA ILE A 407 6.14 13.12 17.38
C ILE A 407 5.99 11.63 17.15
N ILE A 408 5.36 11.21 16.04
CA ILE A 408 5.18 9.79 15.70
C ILE A 408 6.50 9.16 15.25
N GLN A 409 7.33 9.88 14.49
CA GLN A 409 8.60 9.36 13.98
C GLN A 409 9.62 9.16 15.11
N HIS A 410 9.78 10.17 15.97
CA HIS A 410 10.87 10.22 16.94
C HIS A 410 10.43 9.95 18.39
N GLY A 411 9.12 9.92 18.64
CA GLY A 411 8.56 9.77 19.96
C GLY A 411 8.63 8.37 20.55
N THR A 412 8.37 8.31 21.84
CA THR A 412 8.15 7.05 22.56
C THR A 412 6.67 6.68 22.49
N TYR A 413 6.38 5.44 22.12
CA TYR A 413 5.04 4.89 21.94
C TYR A 413 4.59 4.09 23.16
N ARG A 414 3.33 4.27 23.54
CA ARG A 414 2.70 3.47 24.58
C ARG A 414 1.25 3.16 24.20
N LEU A 415 0.91 1.88 24.17
CA LEU A 415 -0.47 1.39 23.99
C LEU A 415 -0.86 0.54 25.21
N GLN A 416 -1.98 0.86 25.83
CA GLN A 416 -2.46 0.13 27.01
C GLN A 416 -3.99 0.14 27.08
N GLU A 417 -4.55 -0.85 27.76
CA GLU A 417 -5.94 -0.88 28.17
C GLU A 417 -6.11 -0.14 29.50
N ILE A 418 -7.03 0.82 29.58
CA ILE A 418 -7.33 1.59 30.80
C ILE A 418 -8.59 1.14 31.49
N LYS A 419 -9.53 0.56 30.74
CA LYS A 419 -10.68 -0.22 31.18
C LYS A 419 -10.95 -1.32 30.16
N PRO A 420 -11.74 -2.37 30.46
CA PRO A 420 -12.08 -3.39 29.48
C PRO A 420 -12.57 -2.79 28.17
N ASP A 421 -11.90 -3.11 27.05
CA ASP A 421 -12.17 -2.62 25.70
C ASP A 421 -12.10 -1.07 25.54
N VAL A 422 -11.41 -0.36 26.45
CA VAL A 422 -11.04 1.06 26.31
C VAL A 422 -9.53 1.18 26.27
N LEU A 423 -9.02 1.61 25.11
CA LEU A 423 -7.58 1.76 24.88
C LEU A 423 -7.12 3.20 24.99
N THR A 424 -5.90 3.41 25.51
CA THR A 424 -5.17 4.65 25.33
C THR A 424 -3.88 4.38 24.55
N LEU A 425 -3.61 5.26 23.58
CA LEU A 425 -2.39 5.33 22.80
C LEU A 425 -1.72 6.66 23.10
N GLU A 426 -0.44 6.64 23.40
CA GLU A 426 0.33 7.83 23.73
C GLU A 426 1.62 7.88 22.94
N TRP A 427 1.94 9.06 22.42
CA TRP A 427 3.24 9.44 21.89
C TRP A 427 3.82 10.60 22.70
N ASN A 428 5.11 10.53 23.02
CA ASN A 428 5.81 11.60 23.73
C ASN A 428 7.13 11.89 23.02
N TYR A 429 7.35 13.16 22.67
CA TYR A 429 8.57 13.64 22.04
C TYR A 429 8.84 15.09 22.41
N ASP A 430 10.05 15.39 22.90
CA ASP A 430 10.52 16.75 23.25
C ASP A 430 9.51 17.58 24.08
N GLY A 431 8.93 16.94 25.12
CA GLY A 431 7.94 17.57 25.99
C GLY A 431 6.54 17.74 25.39
N GLN A 432 6.34 17.36 24.14
CA GLN A 432 5.04 17.32 23.50
C GLN A 432 4.41 15.92 23.65
N LYS A 433 3.10 15.90 23.83
CA LYS A 433 2.33 14.66 23.98
C LYS A 433 1.15 14.64 23.01
N VAL A 434 0.96 13.50 22.38
CA VAL A 434 -0.28 13.15 21.67
C VAL A 434 -0.90 11.97 22.39
N GLN A 435 -2.16 12.09 22.77
CA GLN A 435 -2.92 11.01 23.40
C GLN A 435 -4.20 10.74 22.63
N ALA A 436 -4.47 9.48 22.38
CA ALA A 436 -5.74 9.05 21.82
C ALA A 436 -6.41 8.04 22.77
N ILE A 437 -7.73 8.13 22.91
CA ILE A 437 -8.54 7.19 23.66
C ILE A 437 -9.59 6.61 22.73
N PHE A 438 -9.64 5.27 22.64
CA PHE A 438 -10.58 4.53 21.79
C PHE A 438 -11.50 3.70 22.70
N ASN A 439 -12.81 3.91 22.57
CA ASN A 439 -13.82 3.19 23.35
C ASN A 439 -14.47 2.09 22.48
N GLN A 440 -13.97 0.87 22.56
CA GLN A 440 -14.57 -0.31 21.93
C GLN A 440 -15.49 -1.10 22.89
N SER A 441 -15.76 -0.57 24.09
CA SER A 441 -16.71 -1.16 25.05
C SER A 441 -18.15 -0.86 24.67
N THR A 442 -19.09 -1.43 25.40
CA THR A 442 -20.54 -1.18 25.27
C THR A 442 -21.04 -0.03 26.14
N GLU A 443 -20.17 0.57 26.96
CA GLU A 443 -20.50 1.63 27.90
C GLU A 443 -19.85 2.95 27.50
N ASN A 444 -20.43 4.06 27.94
CA ASN A 444 -19.86 5.39 27.78
C ASN A 444 -18.59 5.53 28.63
N TYR A 445 -17.59 6.22 28.10
CA TYR A 445 -16.36 6.54 28.79
C TYR A 445 -16.19 8.04 28.97
N LEU A 446 -16.05 8.50 30.21
CA LEU A 446 -15.88 9.92 30.57
C LEU A 446 -14.42 10.28 30.64
N VAL A 447 -14.04 11.41 30.02
CA VAL A 447 -12.67 11.94 30.00
C VAL A 447 -12.71 13.43 30.33
N ASP A 448 -11.80 13.85 31.22
CA ASP A 448 -11.52 15.29 31.43
C ASP A 448 -10.52 15.73 30.33
N LEU A 449 -10.91 16.73 29.53
CA LEU A 449 -10.08 17.17 28.42
C LEU A 449 -9.86 18.68 28.44
N ASP A 450 -8.59 19.06 28.34
CA ASP A 450 -8.19 20.45 28.18
C ASP A 450 -8.33 20.93 26.73
N SER A 451 -8.09 20.02 25.77
CA SER A 451 -8.20 20.30 24.32
C SER A 451 -8.55 19.04 23.52
N VAL A 452 -9.18 19.20 22.37
CA VAL A 452 -9.52 18.13 21.44
C VAL A 452 -9.00 18.49 20.06
N ALA A 453 -8.08 17.67 19.54
CA ALA A 453 -7.57 17.82 18.17
C ALA A 453 -8.51 17.15 17.15
N LEU A 454 -9.00 15.94 17.45
CA LEU A 454 -9.98 15.23 16.63
C LEU A 454 -10.81 14.29 17.52
N ALA A 455 -12.11 14.22 17.26
CA ALA A 455 -13.01 13.32 17.94
C ALA A 455 -14.09 12.79 16.99
N SER A 456 -14.57 11.58 17.28
CA SER A 456 -15.72 10.99 16.59
C SER A 456 -16.58 10.23 17.59
N HIS A 457 -17.90 10.31 17.44
CA HIS A 457 -18.90 9.68 18.30
C HIS A 457 -18.70 10.03 19.78
N CYS A 458 -18.65 11.36 20.07
CA CYS A 458 -18.47 11.92 21.40
C CYS A 458 -19.53 12.98 21.67
N GLU A 459 -19.90 13.13 22.95
CA GLU A 459 -20.82 14.15 23.44
C GLU A 459 -20.12 15.03 24.49
N LYS A 460 -20.34 16.33 24.42
CA LYS A 460 -19.80 17.26 25.42
C LYS A 460 -20.74 17.35 26.62
N LEU A 461 -20.19 17.11 27.82
CA LEU A 461 -20.90 17.22 29.08
C LEU A 461 -20.12 18.16 30.02
N ASP A 462 -20.55 19.41 30.13
CA ASP A 462 -19.86 20.47 30.89
C ASP A 462 -18.36 20.59 30.51
N GLN A 463 -17.44 20.28 31.44
CA GLN A 463 -15.99 20.28 31.20
C GLN A 463 -15.43 18.90 30.85
N GLN A 464 -16.28 17.94 30.57
CA GLN A 464 -15.94 16.57 30.23
C GLN A 464 -16.38 16.23 28.81
N LEU A 465 -15.74 15.22 28.25
CA LEU A 465 -16.16 14.57 27.00
C LEU A 465 -16.62 13.15 27.32
N VAL A 466 -17.79 12.79 26.82
CA VAL A 466 -18.32 11.44 26.84
C VAL A 466 -17.97 10.76 25.53
N ILE A 467 -17.09 9.77 25.57
CA ILE A 467 -16.78 8.94 24.41
C ILE A 467 -17.80 7.81 24.38
N LEU A 468 -18.70 7.84 23.41
CA LEU A 468 -19.70 6.79 23.22
C LEU A 468 -19.03 5.48 22.72
N PRO A 469 -19.72 4.32 22.80
CA PRO A 469 -19.22 3.08 22.19
C PRO A 469 -18.81 3.27 20.72
N LYS A 470 -17.66 2.70 20.31
CA LYS A 470 -17.02 2.85 18.99
C LYS A 470 -16.44 4.24 18.71
N GLY A 471 -16.53 5.17 19.66
CA GLY A 471 -15.99 6.53 19.54
C GLY A 471 -14.52 6.60 19.95
N PHE A 472 -13.92 7.75 19.63
CA PHE A 472 -12.56 8.08 20.04
C PHE A 472 -12.35 9.57 20.18
N VAL A 473 -11.29 9.94 20.90
CA VAL A 473 -10.77 11.31 20.98
C VAL A 473 -9.26 11.31 20.87
N ILE A 474 -8.71 12.32 20.19
CA ILE A 474 -7.27 12.61 20.08
C ILE A 474 -7.02 14.01 20.59
N GLN A 475 -5.99 14.15 21.45
CA GLN A 475 -5.52 15.39 22.09
C GLN A 475 -4.07 15.66 21.75
#